data_92d4a058103936ff5d52841c4a124479
#
_entry.id   92d4a058103936ff5d52841c4a124479
#
_cell.length_a   1.000
_cell.length_b   1.000
_cell.length_c   1.000
_cell.angle_alpha   90.00
_cell.angle_beta   90.00
_cell.angle_gamma   90.00
#
_symmetry.space_group_name_H-M   'P 1'
#
loop_
_entity.id
_entity.type
_entity.pdbx_description
1 polymer ?
#
loop_
_entity_poly.entity_id
_entity_poly.type
_entity_poly.pdbx_seq_one_letter_code
_entity_poly.pdbx_strand_id
1 'polypeptide(L)'
;MSSRTARPVLTPQEFVLKKIATAILIAAAASVASADGLKSLESFMKGTQTGKADFTQTVTSPPKDGQAARTKTSSGSFEFQRPGRFKFVYKKPFEQTIVADGQTLWLYDVDLNQVTQRSQSQALGSTPAALLASAPDLSALKADFTLEAAPDADGLQWVLASPKTKEGQLKSVRVGFAGEQLAALDILDSFGQRSLIRFNGMQANAALPASTFQFKPPAGADVVKQ
;
A
#
# COMPACT_ATOMS: atom_id res chain seq x y z
N MET A 1 -75.25 30.16 9.04
CA MET A 1 -74.76 28.95 9.70
C MET A 1 -73.35 28.66 9.11
N SER A 2 -72.32 29.02 9.87
CA SER A 2 -70.93 28.90 9.45
C SER A 2 -70.24 27.80 10.28
N SER A 3 -69.95 26.68 9.67
CA SER A 3 -69.29 25.54 10.34
C SER A 3 -67.78 25.75 10.29
N ARG A 4 -67.16 26.04 11.44
CA ARG A 4 -65.71 26.05 11.62
C ARG A 4 -65.23 24.64 11.80
N THR A 5 -64.42 24.18 10.86
CA THR A 5 -63.67 22.91 10.92
C THR A 5 -62.46 23.10 11.86
N ALA A 6 -62.45 22.40 12.98
CA ALA A 6 -61.32 22.42 13.91
C ALA A 6 -60.14 21.62 13.33
N ARG A 7 -58.93 22.21 13.34
CA ARG A 7 -57.67 21.52 13.02
C ARG A 7 -57.22 20.70 14.24
N PRO A 8 -56.74 19.46 14.07
CA PRO A 8 -56.21 18.71 15.17
C PRO A 8 -54.86 19.30 15.63
N VAL A 9 -54.78 19.58 16.95
CA VAL A 9 -53.54 20.03 17.62
C VAL A 9 -52.74 18.76 17.94
N LEU A 10 -51.61 18.55 17.29
CA LEU A 10 -50.68 17.49 17.58
C LEU A 10 -50.01 17.71 18.94
N THR A 11 -50.01 16.72 19.81
CA THR A 11 -49.43 16.77 21.15
C THR A 11 -47.90 16.71 21.08
N PRO A 12 -47.18 17.31 22.07
CA PRO A 12 -45.69 17.35 22.08
C PRO A 12 -45.02 15.96 22.02
N GLN A 13 -45.70 14.90 22.42
CA GLN A 13 -45.17 13.54 22.40
C GLN A 13 -45.00 12.97 20.98
N GLU A 14 -45.87 13.30 20.04
CA GLU A 14 -45.75 12.81 18.65
C GLU A 14 -44.60 13.45 17.90
N PHE A 15 -44.23 14.67 18.29
CA PHE A 15 -43.09 15.40 17.68
C PHE A 15 -41.71 14.84 18.08
N VAL A 16 -41.62 14.31 19.31
CA VAL A 16 -40.36 13.70 19.82
C VAL A 16 -40.15 12.32 19.19
N LEU A 17 -41.24 11.52 19.05
CA LEU A 17 -41.15 10.16 18.47
C LEU A 17 -40.70 10.20 16.98
N LYS A 18 -41.20 11.18 16.20
CA LYS A 18 -40.80 11.34 14.78
C LYS A 18 -39.37 11.76 14.61
N LYS A 19 -38.82 12.60 15.51
CA LYS A 19 -37.42 13.02 15.49
C LYS A 19 -36.46 11.91 15.90
N ILE A 20 -36.85 11.02 16.81
CA ILE A 20 -36.05 9.86 17.22
C ILE A 20 -36.01 8.79 16.11
N ALA A 21 -37.11 8.56 15.40
CA ALA A 21 -37.15 7.61 14.28
C ALA A 21 -36.28 8.07 13.10
N THR A 22 -36.19 9.39 12.82
CA THR A 22 -35.34 9.93 11.75
C THR A 22 -33.85 9.91 12.12
N ALA A 23 -33.51 10.09 13.40
CA ALA A 23 -32.12 10.03 13.89
C ALA A 23 -31.53 8.62 13.86
N ILE A 24 -32.36 7.58 14.10
CA ILE A 24 -31.92 6.17 14.09
C ILE A 24 -31.67 5.68 12.65
N LEU A 25 -32.39 6.21 11.64
CA LEU A 25 -32.20 5.79 10.25
C LEU A 25 -30.91 6.36 9.61
N ILE A 26 -30.34 7.46 10.13
CA ILE A 26 -29.12 8.07 9.63
C ILE A 26 -27.85 7.38 10.20
N ALA A 27 -27.94 6.77 11.39
CA ALA A 27 -26.83 6.09 12.03
C ALA A 27 -26.48 4.71 11.42
N ALA A 28 -27.39 4.10 10.66
CA ALA A 28 -27.18 2.77 10.06
C ALA A 28 -26.43 2.78 8.72
N ALA A 29 -26.21 3.95 8.09
CA ALA A 29 -25.57 4.05 6.77
C ALA A 29 -24.04 4.15 6.82
N ALA A 30 -23.42 4.24 8.00
CA ALA A 30 -21.98 4.48 8.13
C ALA A 30 -21.11 3.21 8.22
N SER A 31 -21.70 2.00 8.18
CA SER A 31 -20.98 0.75 8.51
C SER A 31 -20.58 -0.11 7.31
N VAL A 32 -20.82 0.29 6.07
CA VAL A 32 -20.63 -0.58 4.89
C VAL A 32 -19.30 -0.35 4.17
N ALA A 33 -18.56 0.72 4.46
CA ALA A 33 -17.34 1.09 3.72
C ALA A 33 -16.08 0.30 4.12
N SER A 34 -16.08 -0.46 5.22
CA SER A 34 -14.83 -1.05 5.75
C SER A 34 -14.49 -2.45 5.21
N ALA A 35 -15.39 -3.10 4.47
CA ALA A 35 -15.17 -4.45 3.95
C ALA A 35 -14.48 -4.48 2.57
N ASP A 36 -14.52 -3.37 1.82
CA ASP A 36 -14.11 -3.34 0.42
C ASP A 36 -12.60 -3.45 0.24
N GLY A 37 -11.77 -2.87 1.12
CA GLY A 37 -10.32 -2.95 1.01
C GLY A 37 -9.78 -4.38 1.15
N LEU A 38 -10.27 -5.16 2.10
CA LEU A 38 -9.85 -6.57 2.26
C LEU A 38 -10.29 -7.43 1.07
N LYS A 39 -11.48 -7.17 0.53
CA LYS A 39 -11.97 -7.83 -0.68
C LYS A 39 -11.12 -7.45 -1.90
N SER A 40 -10.76 -6.17 -2.04
CA SER A 40 -9.87 -5.69 -3.12
C SER A 40 -8.50 -6.34 -3.02
N LEU A 41 -7.93 -6.46 -1.81
CA LEU A 41 -6.67 -7.19 -1.59
C LEU A 41 -6.81 -8.67 -1.99
N GLU A 42 -7.88 -9.33 -1.60
CA GLU A 42 -8.13 -10.73 -1.95
C GLU A 42 -8.26 -10.94 -3.46
N SER A 43 -9.06 -10.10 -4.14
CA SER A 43 -9.21 -10.11 -5.60
C SER A 43 -7.87 -9.87 -6.29
N PHE A 44 -7.09 -8.88 -5.85
CA PHE A 44 -5.78 -8.58 -6.38
C PHE A 44 -4.79 -9.75 -6.20
N MET A 45 -4.77 -10.38 -5.02
CA MET A 45 -3.88 -11.51 -4.75
C MET A 45 -4.23 -12.74 -5.58
N LYS A 46 -5.53 -13.00 -5.80
CA LYS A 46 -6.01 -14.13 -6.62
C LYS A 46 -5.86 -13.88 -8.12
N GLY A 47 -6.19 -12.67 -8.56
CA GLY A 47 -6.35 -12.35 -9.98
C GLY A 47 -5.10 -11.80 -10.66
N THR A 48 -4.09 -11.32 -9.91
CA THR A 48 -2.94 -10.62 -10.48
C THR A 48 -1.63 -11.38 -10.24
N GLN A 49 -1.06 -11.97 -11.28
CA GLN A 49 0.21 -12.70 -11.22
C GLN A 49 1.40 -11.82 -11.61
N THR A 50 1.20 -10.88 -12.52
CA THR A 50 2.21 -9.93 -12.97
C THR A 50 1.63 -8.52 -12.96
N GLY A 51 2.49 -7.52 -12.90
CA GLY A 51 2.06 -6.13 -13.03
C GLY A 51 3.20 -5.20 -13.35
N LYS A 52 2.87 -4.08 -13.96
CA LYS A 52 3.78 -2.96 -14.18
C LYS A 52 3.06 -1.63 -13.97
N ALA A 53 3.79 -0.64 -13.46
CA ALA A 53 3.30 0.72 -13.25
C ALA A 53 4.47 1.70 -13.24
N ASP A 54 4.19 2.96 -13.45
CA ASP A 54 5.05 4.03 -12.97
C ASP A 54 4.76 4.30 -11.50
N PHE A 55 5.72 4.85 -10.76
CA PHE A 55 5.50 5.22 -9.37
C PHE A 55 6.07 6.60 -9.02
N THR A 56 5.48 7.20 -8.01
CA THR A 56 6.02 8.32 -7.27
C THR A 56 6.10 7.94 -5.80
N GLN A 57 7.27 8.06 -5.20
CA GLN A 57 7.51 7.79 -3.78
C GLN A 57 7.82 9.08 -3.04
N THR A 58 7.16 9.32 -1.94
CA THR A 58 7.44 10.42 -1.02
C THR A 58 7.86 9.85 0.33
N VAL A 59 9.11 10.10 0.72
CA VAL A 59 9.67 9.68 2.01
C VAL A 59 9.71 10.88 2.94
N THR A 60 9.02 10.78 4.08
CA THR A 60 9.00 11.81 5.13
C THR A 60 9.69 11.26 6.37
N SER A 61 10.80 11.87 6.75
CA SER A 61 11.51 11.57 8.00
C SER A 61 10.94 12.40 9.14
N PRO A 62 10.82 11.84 10.36
CA PRO A 62 10.33 12.60 11.51
C PRO A 62 11.24 13.80 11.83
N PRO A 63 10.72 14.83 12.51
CA PRO A 63 11.53 15.93 13.01
C PRO A 63 12.65 15.42 13.91
N LYS A 64 13.84 16.01 13.82
CA LYS A 64 14.97 15.74 14.73
C LYS A 64 15.41 17.05 15.36
N ASP A 65 15.55 17.09 16.69
CA ASP A 65 16.20 18.16 17.46
C ASP A 65 15.83 19.58 17.02
N GLY A 66 14.52 19.90 16.95
CA GLY A 66 14.02 21.22 16.57
C GLY A 66 14.02 21.51 15.05
N GLN A 67 14.42 20.56 14.21
CA GLN A 67 14.32 20.67 12.77
C GLN A 67 12.96 20.18 12.27
N ALA A 68 12.42 20.81 11.22
CA ALA A 68 11.20 20.34 10.57
C ALA A 68 11.40 18.97 9.93
N ALA A 69 10.30 18.21 9.76
CA ALA A 69 10.28 16.97 9.01
C ALA A 69 10.86 17.19 7.59
N ARG A 70 11.69 16.26 7.13
CA ARG A 70 12.30 16.32 5.79
C ARG A 70 11.54 15.40 4.85
N THR A 71 11.20 15.93 3.69
CA THR A 71 10.52 15.18 2.64
C THR A 71 11.40 15.06 1.41
N LYS A 72 11.51 13.83 0.88
CA LYS A 72 12.18 13.55 -0.40
C LYS A 72 11.18 12.86 -1.33
N THR A 73 11.18 13.25 -2.61
CA THR A 73 10.34 12.64 -3.62
C THR A 73 11.22 11.98 -4.68
N SER A 74 10.87 10.76 -5.04
CA SER A 74 11.52 9.96 -6.08
C SER A 74 10.46 9.44 -7.05
N SER A 75 10.84 9.12 -8.27
CA SER A 75 9.94 8.54 -9.26
C SER A 75 10.65 7.54 -10.15
N GLY A 76 9.87 6.62 -10.74
CA GLY A 76 10.42 5.58 -11.58
C GLY A 76 9.37 4.59 -12.07
N SER A 77 9.80 3.36 -12.37
CA SER A 77 8.93 2.27 -12.81
C SER A 77 9.03 1.07 -11.87
N PHE A 78 7.92 0.36 -11.74
CA PHE A 78 7.76 -0.84 -10.93
C PHE A 78 7.21 -1.96 -11.76
N GLU A 79 7.79 -3.15 -11.64
CA GLU A 79 7.35 -4.38 -12.27
C GLU A 79 7.41 -5.51 -11.24
N PHE A 80 6.46 -6.45 -11.31
CA PHE A 80 6.49 -7.65 -10.47
C PHE A 80 5.93 -8.87 -11.17
N GLN A 81 6.35 -10.03 -10.70
CA GLN A 81 5.84 -11.35 -11.07
C GLN A 81 5.85 -12.25 -9.84
N ARG A 82 4.68 -12.73 -9.44
CA ARG A 82 4.57 -13.68 -8.33
C ARG A 82 5.02 -15.08 -8.72
N PRO A 83 5.58 -15.84 -7.77
CA PRO A 83 6.04 -15.39 -6.46
C PRO A 83 7.43 -14.71 -6.52
N GLY A 84 7.66 -13.75 -5.62
CA GLY A 84 9.00 -13.31 -5.24
C GLY A 84 9.78 -12.42 -6.19
N ARG A 85 9.32 -12.16 -7.41
CA ARG A 85 10.07 -11.37 -8.38
C ARG A 85 9.53 -9.95 -8.45
N PHE A 86 10.42 -8.97 -8.37
CA PHE A 86 10.07 -7.57 -8.57
C PHE A 86 11.27 -6.75 -9.03
N LYS A 87 10.97 -5.58 -9.61
CA LYS A 87 11.97 -4.63 -10.06
C LYS A 87 11.45 -3.21 -9.83
N PHE A 88 12.25 -2.40 -9.16
CA PHE A 88 12.11 -0.96 -9.09
C PHE A 88 13.25 -0.31 -9.86
N VAL A 89 12.92 0.63 -10.73
CA VAL A 89 13.89 1.48 -11.40
C VAL A 89 13.58 2.92 -11.02
N TYR A 90 14.34 3.49 -10.10
CA TYR A 90 14.29 4.90 -9.77
C TYR A 90 15.00 5.68 -10.87
N LYS A 91 14.35 6.74 -11.36
CA LYS A 91 14.84 7.62 -12.43
C LYS A 91 15.18 9.02 -11.91
N LYS A 92 14.53 9.46 -10.84
CA LYS A 92 14.69 10.79 -10.23
C LYS A 92 14.60 10.71 -8.71
N PRO A 93 15.32 11.53 -7.95
CA PRO A 93 16.41 12.44 -8.40
C PRO A 93 17.70 11.69 -8.70
N PHE A 94 17.91 10.48 -8.17
CA PHE A 94 19.08 9.63 -8.34
C PHE A 94 18.67 8.32 -9.00
N GLU A 95 19.48 7.82 -9.91
CA GLU A 95 19.22 6.57 -10.59
C GLU A 95 19.65 5.38 -9.72
N GLN A 96 18.67 4.52 -9.42
CA GLN A 96 18.89 3.30 -8.64
C GLN A 96 18.01 2.19 -9.19
N THR A 97 18.52 0.98 -9.23
CA THR A 97 17.76 -0.19 -9.64
C THR A 97 17.77 -1.24 -8.52
N ILE A 98 16.59 -1.71 -8.16
CA ILE A 98 16.39 -2.82 -7.22
C ILE A 98 15.74 -3.95 -7.99
N VAL A 99 16.38 -5.13 -8.02
CA VAL A 99 15.85 -6.33 -8.67
C VAL A 99 15.85 -7.47 -7.69
N ALA A 100 14.72 -8.18 -7.60
CA ALA A 100 14.60 -9.45 -6.90
C ALA A 100 14.21 -10.54 -7.91
N ASP A 101 14.99 -11.61 -7.96
CA ASP A 101 14.81 -12.73 -8.91
C ASP A 101 14.06 -13.94 -8.32
N GLY A 102 13.71 -13.86 -7.03
CA GLY A 102 13.11 -14.94 -6.23
C GLY A 102 14.10 -15.56 -5.23
N GLN A 103 15.39 -15.32 -5.36
CA GLN A 103 16.44 -15.80 -4.46
C GLN A 103 17.35 -14.69 -3.96
N THR A 104 17.75 -13.82 -4.86
CA THR A 104 18.70 -12.72 -4.63
C THR A 104 18.02 -11.38 -4.81
N LEU A 105 18.32 -10.45 -3.95
CA LEU A 105 18.01 -9.03 -4.10
C LEU A 105 19.29 -8.30 -4.48
N TRP A 106 19.21 -7.59 -5.59
CA TRP A 106 20.25 -6.72 -6.13
C TRP A 106 19.81 -5.27 -5.96
N LEU A 107 20.70 -4.43 -5.44
CA LEU A 107 20.52 -2.98 -5.39
C LEU A 107 21.71 -2.36 -6.11
N TYR A 108 21.47 -1.68 -7.22
CA TYR A 108 22.48 -0.98 -7.99
C TYR A 108 22.29 0.53 -7.86
N ASP A 109 23.26 1.19 -7.32
CA ASP A 109 23.38 2.64 -7.26
C ASP A 109 24.27 3.11 -8.41
N VAL A 110 23.69 3.87 -9.35
CA VAL A 110 24.38 4.30 -10.57
C VAL A 110 25.47 5.33 -10.27
N ASP A 111 25.17 6.28 -9.38
CA ASP A 111 26.08 7.37 -9.04
C ASP A 111 27.34 6.86 -8.33
N LEU A 112 27.20 5.83 -7.50
CA LEU A 112 28.31 5.17 -6.79
C LEU A 112 28.95 4.06 -7.62
N ASN A 113 28.34 3.66 -8.73
CA ASN A 113 28.68 2.46 -9.51
C ASN A 113 28.87 1.22 -8.62
N GLN A 114 27.98 1.07 -7.64
CA GLN A 114 28.03 0.01 -6.63
C GLN A 114 26.80 -0.89 -6.68
N VAL A 115 27.01 -2.18 -6.57
CA VAL A 115 25.97 -3.20 -6.48
C VAL A 115 26.01 -3.85 -5.11
N THR A 116 24.90 -3.81 -4.37
CA THR A 116 24.72 -4.60 -3.16
C THR A 116 23.92 -5.87 -3.49
N GLN A 117 24.47 -7.03 -3.15
CA GLN A 117 23.84 -8.33 -3.29
C GLN A 117 23.47 -8.89 -1.93
N ARG A 118 22.21 -9.29 -1.74
CA ARG A 118 21.69 -9.90 -0.50
C ARG A 118 20.84 -11.12 -0.80
N SER A 119 20.73 -12.04 0.16
CA SER A 119 19.67 -13.04 0.11
C SER A 119 18.31 -12.35 0.17
N GLN A 120 17.41 -12.67 -0.75
CA GLN A 120 16.09 -12.06 -0.78
C GLN A 120 15.29 -12.33 0.48
N SER A 121 15.38 -13.55 1.06
CA SER A 121 14.69 -13.91 2.29
C SER A 121 15.08 -13.01 3.48
N GLN A 122 16.34 -12.58 3.56
CA GLN A 122 16.83 -11.68 4.60
C GLN A 122 16.42 -10.21 4.32
N ALA A 123 16.31 -9.84 3.05
CA ALA A 123 15.99 -8.47 2.64
C ALA A 123 14.49 -8.15 2.65
N LEU A 124 13.61 -9.17 2.61
CA LEU A 124 12.15 -8.97 2.55
C LEU A 124 11.61 -8.18 3.75
N GLY A 125 12.16 -8.37 4.94
CA GLY A 125 11.77 -7.62 6.13
C GLY A 125 12.07 -6.11 6.07
N SER A 126 12.94 -5.69 5.15
CA SER A 126 13.34 -4.28 4.98
C SER A 126 12.77 -3.63 3.71
N THR A 127 12.06 -4.41 2.86
CA THR A 127 11.51 -3.89 1.60
C THR A 127 10.01 -4.16 1.52
N PRO A 128 9.18 -3.27 2.07
CA PRO A 128 7.72 -3.50 2.21
C PRO A 128 6.98 -3.70 0.89
N ALA A 129 7.44 -3.11 -0.22
CA ALA A 129 6.88 -3.36 -1.54
C ALA A 129 7.13 -4.81 -2.00
N ALA A 130 8.19 -5.44 -1.49
CA ALA A 130 8.48 -6.85 -1.71
C ALA A 130 7.43 -7.77 -1.10
N LEU A 131 6.76 -7.36 -0.03
CA LEU A 131 5.71 -8.15 0.63
C LEU A 131 4.55 -8.47 -0.30
N LEU A 132 4.07 -7.47 -1.07
CA LEU A 132 2.99 -7.69 -2.03
C LEU A 132 3.43 -8.48 -3.27
N ALA A 133 4.71 -8.34 -3.66
CA ALA A 133 5.26 -9.06 -4.80
C ALA A 133 5.70 -10.48 -4.45
N SER A 134 6.17 -10.71 -3.21
CA SER A 134 6.74 -11.99 -2.79
C SER A 134 5.69 -12.98 -2.29
N ALA A 135 4.62 -12.50 -1.65
CA ALA A 135 3.58 -13.38 -1.16
C ALA A 135 2.90 -14.12 -2.34
N PRO A 136 2.94 -15.45 -2.38
CA PRO A 136 2.30 -16.22 -3.44
C PRO A 136 0.77 -16.06 -3.40
N ASP A 137 0.20 -15.93 -2.22
CA ASP A 137 -1.23 -15.80 -2.00
C ASP A 137 -1.53 -15.05 -0.68
N LEU A 138 -2.81 -14.84 -0.41
CA LEU A 138 -3.29 -14.16 0.80
C LEU A 138 -2.98 -14.94 2.09
N SER A 139 -2.90 -16.28 2.04
CA SER A 139 -2.58 -17.12 3.21
C SER A 139 -1.14 -16.89 3.66
N ALA A 140 -0.20 -16.83 2.72
CA ALA A 140 1.20 -16.50 3.00
C ALA A 140 1.31 -15.09 3.62
N LEU A 141 0.58 -14.11 3.07
CA LEU A 141 0.57 -12.77 3.64
C LEU A 141 0.00 -12.77 5.08
N LYS A 142 -1.08 -13.51 5.33
CA LYS A 142 -1.69 -13.68 6.66
C LYS A 142 -0.79 -14.46 7.64
N ALA A 143 0.15 -15.26 7.16
CA ALA A 143 1.12 -15.93 8.06
C ALA A 143 1.99 -14.91 8.80
N ASP A 144 2.46 -13.89 8.10
CA ASP A 144 3.40 -12.90 8.62
C ASP A 144 2.73 -11.62 9.13
N PHE A 145 1.51 -11.31 8.66
CA PHE A 145 0.79 -10.06 8.96
C PHE A 145 -0.61 -10.30 9.50
N THR A 146 -1.01 -9.43 10.42
CA THR A 146 -2.43 -9.20 10.72
C THR A 146 -2.98 -8.21 9.69
N LEU A 147 -4.09 -8.56 9.04
CA LEU A 147 -4.73 -7.73 8.01
C LEU A 147 -6.06 -7.21 8.54
N GLU A 148 -6.22 -5.90 8.51
CA GLU A 148 -7.42 -5.21 8.98
C GLU A 148 -7.88 -4.20 7.93
N ALA A 149 -9.19 -4.02 7.79
CA ALA A 149 -9.72 -2.93 6.99
C ALA A 149 -9.33 -1.60 7.64
N ALA A 150 -8.90 -0.64 6.85
CA ALA A 150 -8.60 0.70 7.31
C ALA A 150 -9.59 1.70 6.69
N PRO A 151 -9.83 2.85 7.34
CA PRO A 151 -10.72 3.88 6.79
C PRO A 151 -10.31 4.30 5.39
N ASP A 152 -11.30 4.44 4.51
CA ASP A 152 -11.11 4.95 3.16
C ASP A 152 -10.58 6.38 3.21
N ALA A 153 -9.62 6.68 2.37
CA ALA A 153 -9.03 8.00 2.26
C ALA A 153 -8.49 8.24 0.84
N ASP A 154 -8.52 9.49 0.41
CA ASP A 154 -8.01 9.91 -0.92
C ASP A 154 -8.65 9.15 -2.10
N GLY A 155 -9.90 8.68 -1.95
CA GLY A 155 -10.61 7.88 -2.96
C GLY A 155 -10.11 6.43 -3.07
N LEU A 156 -9.34 5.94 -2.11
CA LEU A 156 -8.83 4.57 -2.06
C LEU A 156 -9.43 3.80 -0.89
N GLN A 157 -9.67 2.51 -1.12
CA GLN A 157 -9.93 1.54 -0.07
C GLN A 157 -8.60 1.05 0.51
N TRP A 158 -8.48 1.09 1.84
CA TRP A 158 -7.23 0.77 2.50
C TRP A 158 -7.30 -0.50 3.34
N VAL A 159 -6.21 -1.25 3.30
CA VAL A 159 -5.95 -2.38 4.20
C VAL A 159 -4.71 -2.06 5.02
N LEU A 160 -4.81 -2.21 6.34
CA LEU A 160 -3.68 -2.16 7.25
C LEU A 160 -3.10 -3.57 7.40
N ALA A 161 -1.82 -3.72 7.12
CA ALA A 161 -1.04 -4.91 7.38
C ALA A 161 -0.02 -4.62 8.49
N SER A 162 -0.18 -5.26 9.63
CA SER A 162 0.70 -5.12 10.79
C SER A 162 1.53 -6.39 10.95
N PRO A 163 2.87 -6.31 10.99
CA PRO A 163 3.72 -7.47 11.23
C PRO A 163 3.34 -8.17 12.54
N LYS A 164 3.28 -9.50 12.54
CA LYS A 164 3.05 -10.30 13.75
C LYS A 164 4.28 -10.35 14.64
N THR A 165 5.47 -10.30 14.05
CA THR A 165 6.74 -10.20 14.76
C THR A 165 7.06 -8.73 15.03
N LYS A 166 7.48 -8.41 16.26
CA LYS A 166 7.89 -7.05 16.64
C LYS A 166 9.37 -6.78 16.34
N GLU A 167 10.10 -7.81 15.95
CA GLU A 167 11.52 -7.76 15.61
C GLU A 167 11.65 -7.38 14.14
N GLY A 168 11.91 -6.11 13.86
CA GLY A 168 12.08 -5.63 12.50
C GLY A 168 11.96 -4.12 12.37
N GLN A 169 12.36 -3.63 11.22
CA GLN A 169 12.30 -2.19 10.94
C GLN A 169 10.91 -1.74 10.45
N LEU A 170 10.01 -2.67 10.15
CA LEU A 170 8.67 -2.37 9.66
C LEU A 170 7.67 -2.30 10.81
N LYS A 171 6.98 -1.16 10.94
CA LYS A 171 5.91 -0.97 11.93
C LYS A 171 4.54 -1.31 11.34
N SER A 172 4.24 -0.83 10.13
CA SER A 172 2.99 -1.14 9.43
C SER A 172 3.09 -0.81 7.94
N VAL A 173 2.25 -1.47 7.14
CA VAL A 173 2.00 -1.13 5.74
C VAL A 173 0.50 -0.93 5.55
N ARG A 174 0.11 0.18 4.93
CA ARG A 174 -1.25 0.33 4.41
C ARG A 174 -1.20 0.12 2.90
N VAL A 175 -2.11 -0.69 2.41
CA VAL A 175 -2.25 -1.01 0.98
C VAL A 175 -3.52 -0.35 0.47
N GLY A 176 -3.39 0.55 -0.49
CA GLY A 176 -4.49 1.32 -1.06
C GLY A 176 -4.90 0.80 -2.43
N PHE A 177 -6.19 0.62 -2.62
CA PHE A 177 -6.80 0.12 -3.85
C PHE A 177 -7.76 1.16 -4.44
N ALA A 178 -7.74 1.30 -5.76
CA ALA A 178 -8.77 1.96 -6.55
C ALA A 178 -9.62 0.87 -7.22
N GLY A 179 -10.73 0.50 -6.58
CA GLY A 179 -11.43 -0.74 -6.90
C GLY A 179 -10.55 -1.96 -6.62
N GLU A 180 -10.29 -2.78 -7.64
CA GLU A 180 -9.41 -3.97 -7.51
C GLU A 180 -7.95 -3.69 -7.90
N GLN A 181 -7.61 -2.47 -8.32
CA GLN A 181 -6.26 -2.12 -8.73
C GLN A 181 -5.43 -1.60 -7.57
N LEU A 182 -4.22 -2.11 -7.41
CA LEU A 182 -3.23 -1.57 -6.48
C LEU A 182 -2.88 -0.12 -6.91
N ALA A 183 -3.12 0.83 -6.01
CA ALA A 183 -2.91 2.25 -6.27
C ALA A 183 -1.85 2.88 -5.36
N ALA A 184 -1.69 2.39 -4.13
CA ALA A 184 -0.73 2.98 -3.21
C ALA A 184 -0.22 1.99 -2.16
N LEU A 185 0.99 2.27 -1.65
CA LEU A 185 1.57 1.69 -0.44
C LEU A 185 1.99 2.81 0.48
N ASP A 186 1.57 2.74 1.73
CA ASP A 186 1.94 3.69 2.78
C ASP A 186 2.62 2.92 3.92
N ILE A 187 3.91 3.09 4.02
CA ILE A 187 4.80 2.30 4.85
C ILE A 187 5.28 3.16 6.00
N LEU A 188 5.15 2.65 7.23
CA LEU A 188 5.71 3.26 8.42
C LEU A 188 6.76 2.32 9.01
N ASP A 189 7.98 2.83 9.20
CA ASP A 189 9.04 2.08 9.87
C ASP A 189 9.08 2.32 11.38
N SER A 190 9.92 1.57 12.08
CA SER A 190 10.10 1.65 13.54
C SER A 190 10.81 2.94 13.99
N PHE A 191 11.43 3.67 13.07
CA PHE A 191 12.08 4.96 13.32
C PHE A 191 11.14 6.16 13.10
N GLY A 192 9.87 5.88 12.70
CA GLY A 192 8.87 6.91 12.41
C GLY A 192 8.97 7.51 11.01
N GLN A 193 9.83 6.97 10.14
CA GLN A 193 9.87 7.38 8.75
C GLN A 193 8.66 6.81 8.01
N ARG A 194 8.00 7.64 7.23
CA ARG A 194 6.86 7.27 6.39
C ARG A 194 7.24 7.34 4.92
N SER A 195 6.96 6.26 4.19
CA SER A 195 7.15 6.18 2.75
C SER A 195 5.83 5.91 2.05
N LEU A 196 5.32 6.90 1.33
CA LEU A 196 4.13 6.79 0.51
C LEU A 196 4.53 6.57 -0.95
N ILE A 197 4.19 5.40 -1.50
CA ILE A 197 4.35 5.07 -2.91
C ILE A 197 2.97 5.13 -3.56
N ARG A 198 2.82 5.92 -4.62
CA ARG A 198 1.63 5.94 -5.48
C ARG A 198 1.97 5.33 -6.82
N PHE A 199 1.17 4.38 -7.27
CA PHE A 199 1.31 3.73 -8.57
C PHE A 199 0.40 4.39 -9.59
N ASN A 200 0.95 4.69 -10.77
CA ASN A 200 0.23 5.31 -11.86
C ASN A 200 0.22 4.35 -13.05
N GLY A 201 -0.93 4.21 -13.71
CA GLY A 201 -1.05 3.36 -14.88
C GLY A 201 -0.79 1.88 -14.61
N MET A 202 -1.24 1.36 -13.45
CA MET A 202 -1.09 -0.04 -13.09
C MET A 202 -1.74 -0.95 -14.15
N GLN A 203 -0.95 -1.84 -14.73
CA GLN A 203 -1.38 -2.85 -15.69
C GLN A 203 -1.23 -4.22 -15.03
N ALA A 204 -2.35 -4.76 -14.56
CA ALA A 204 -2.41 -6.13 -14.03
C ALA A 204 -2.25 -7.15 -15.14
N ASN A 205 -1.60 -8.25 -14.86
CA ASN A 205 -1.34 -9.37 -15.78
C ASN A 205 -0.62 -8.94 -17.07
N ALA A 206 0.24 -7.90 -16.97
CA ALA A 206 1.07 -7.46 -18.08
C ALA A 206 2.01 -8.58 -18.54
N ALA A 207 2.19 -8.72 -19.85
CA ALA A 207 3.21 -9.60 -20.40
C ALA A 207 4.60 -8.99 -20.11
N LEU A 208 5.40 -9.69 -19.33
CA LEU A 208 6.75 -9.28 -18.96
C LEU A 208 7.76 -10.30 -19.58
N PRO A 209 8.83 -9.81 -20.24
CA PRO A 209 9.90 -10.68 -20.72
C PRO A 209 10.55 -11.47 -19.57
N ALA A 210 10.98 -12.69 -19.79
CA ALA A 210 11.65 -13.49 -18.77
C ALA A 210 12.94 -12.84 -18.23
N SER A 211 13.56 -11.96 -19.01
CA SER A 211 14.75 -11.20 -18.62
C SER A 211 14.47 -10.00 -17.69
N THR A 212 13.20 -9.63 -17.49
CA THR A 212 12.82 -8.44 -16.66
C THR A 212 13.44 -8.48 -15.27
N PHE A 213 13.51 -9.66 -14.67
CA PHE A 213 13.99 -9.86 -13.30
C PHE A 213 15.41 -10.47 -13.24
N GLN A 214 16.11 -10.52 -14.37
CA GLN A 214 17.51 -10.92 -14.41
C GLN A 214 18.39 -9.68 -14.25
N PHE A 215 19.28 -9.72 -13.26
CA PHE A 215 20.24 -8.64 -13.05
C PHE A 215 21.66 -9.15 -13.26
N LYS A 216 22.43 -8.39 -14.04
CA LYS A 216 23.87 -8.61 -14.21
C LYS A 216 24.57 -7.33 -13.82
N PRO A 217 25.49 -7.35 -12.85
CA PRO A 217 26.27 -6.18 -12.50
C PRO A 217 26.94 -5.56 -13.75
N PRO A 218 26.87 -4.23 -13.91
CA PRO A 218 27.60 -3.55 -14.97
C PRO A 218 29.11 -3.77 -14.89
N ALA A 219 29.80 -3.66 -16.02
CA ALA A 219 31.24 -3.77 -16.04
C ALA A 219 31.89 -2.65 -15.19
N GLY A 220 32.79 -3.03 -14.30
CA GLY A 220 33.48 -2.10 -13.40
C GLY A 220 32.67 -1.65 -12.18
N ALA A 221 31.47 -2.20 -11.96
CA ALA A 221 30.74 -1.94 -10.73
C ALA A 221 31.37 -2.68 -9.54
N ASP A 222 31.46 -2.02 -8.40
CA ASP A 222 31.87 -2.64 -7.14
C ASP A 222 30.71 -3.49 -6.60
N VAL A 223 30.96 -4.78 -6.30
CA VAL A 223 29.95 -5.73 -5.86
C VAL A 223 30.16 -6.08 -4.40
N VAL A 224 29.30 -5.56 -3.51
CA VAL A 224 29.28 -5.84 -2.08
C VAL A 224 28.25 -6.94 -1.78
N LYS A 225 28.71 -8.05 -1.20
CA LYS A 225 27.83 -9.16 -0.74
C LYS A 225 27.58 -9.02 0.76
N GLN A 226 26.30 -9.11 1.15
CA GLN A 226 25.85 -9.01 2.55
C GLN A 226 24.96 -10.20 2.93
#